data_70acfbcf94aabb08cc191e61fbf0c805
#
_entry.id   70acfbcf94aabb08cc191e61fbf0c805
#
_cell.length_a   1.000
_cell.length_b   1.000
_cell.length_c   1.000
_cell.angle_alpha   90.00
_cell.angle_beta   90.00
_cell.angle_gamma   90.00
#
_symmetry.space_group_name_H-M   'P 1'
#
loop_
_entity.id
_entity.type
_entity.pdbx_description
1 polymer ?
#
loop_
_entity_poly.entity_id
_entity_poly.type
_entity_poly.pdbx_seq_one_letter_code
_entity_poly.pdbx_strand_id
1 'polypeptide(L)'
;MEAAGKRYIIHGSRKDEFKIWNFADVHLISAACAEKLLDRDIQRVKDDPLAFWLGGGDLADYIGYADTKRFDPQTLSPKVSVSDLGRLGEISARMTRDKFAPIKDKCLGICMGNHEYEYYRRNQQNGLHGWLCTELGVPNLGYSALLDLVFCRTGRTRKPFISLDSPEGTSYHSSTFRVYIHHGAGAATTHGGKMNRLSQFMTDFEADIYFIGHVHDRKALPIERIGADAPCRTITARKSLGVISGAYVKTYAQGLMTWGERKAFRPSILGAAWVRVNPETRDVTAEV
;
A
#
# COMPACT_ATOMS: atom_id res chain seq x y z
N MET A 1 7.39 -12.31 -6.98
CA MET A 1 8.06 -11.25 -6.20
C MET A 1 8.99 -10.48 -7.11
N GLU A 2 8.97 -9.15 -7.01
CA GLU A 2 9.77 -8.29 -7.87
C GLU A 2 10.92 -7.65 -7.08
N ALA A 3 12.10 -7.55 -7.70
CA ALA A 3 13.15 -6.65 -7.30
C ALA A 3 12.90 -5.32 -8.03
N ALA A 4 12.14 -4.42 -7.39
CA ALA A 4 11.56 -3.26 -8.05
C ALA A 4 12.54 -2.06 -8.21
N GLY A 5 13.81 -2.27 -7.86
CA GLY A 5 14.85 -1.24 -8.00
C GLY A 5 14.73 -0.10 -6.99
N LYS A 6 15.16 1.08 -7.40
CA LYS A 6 15.25 2.26 -6.53
C LYS A 6 14.19 3.30 -6.88
N ARG A 7 13.75 4.06 -5.88
CA ARG A 7 12.97 5.29 -6.02
C ARG A 7 13.75 6.38 -5.31
N TYR A 8 14.19 7.37 -6.06
CA TYR A 8 14.91 8.50 -5.51
C TYR A 8 13.92 9.59 -5.12
N ILE A 9 13.91 9.94 -3.84
CA ILE A 9 13.11 11.05 -3.31
C ILE A 9 14.05 12.24 -3.14
N ILE A 10 13.97 13.16 -4.10
CA ILE A 10 14.83 14.34 -4.14
C ILE A 10 14.23 15.41 -3.25
N HIS A 11 15.02 15.93 -2.30
CA HIS A 11 14.56 16.92 -1.34
C HIS A 11 15.62 17.93 -0.94
N GLY A 12 15.27 18.95 -0.15
CA GLY A 12 16.16 20.07 0.13
C GLY A 12 16.61 20.24 1.57
N SER A 13 15.81 19.81 2.55
CA SER A 13 16.04 20.17 3.95
C SER A 13 16.46 18.96 4.81
N ARG A 14 17.32 19.19 5.79
CA ARG A 14 17.64 18.22 6.86
C ARG A 14 16.45 17.97 7.81
N LYS A 15 15.49 18.89 7.82
CA LYS A 15 14.32 18.82 8.68
C LYS A 15 13.15 18.08 8.03
N ASP A 16 13.31 17.63 6.77
CA ASP A 16 12.25 16.92 6.05
C ASP A 16 12.01 15.55 6.67
N GLU A 17 10.78 15.31 7.09
CA GLU A 17 10.29 14.02 7.57
C GLU A 17 9.18 13.55 6.62
N PHE A 18 9.39 12.41 6.01
CA PHE A 18 8.53 11.89 4.96
C PHE A 18 7.46 10.97 5.51
N LYS A 19 6.28 11.01 4.92
CA LYS A 19 5.17 10.11 5.22
C LYS A 19 4.95 9.16 4.05
N ILE A 20 5.18 7.89 4.28
CA ILE A 20 4.95 6.84 3.29
C ILE A 20 3.64 6.12 3.63
N TRP A 21 2.58 6.48 2.90
CA TRP A 21 1.26 5.88 3.05
C TRP A 21 1.19 4.56 2.30
N ASN A 22 0.45 3.58 2.84
CA ASN A 22 0.11 2.37 2.09
C ASN A 22 -1.40 2.22 1.98
N PHE A 23 -1.94 2.49 0.78
CA PHE A 23 -3.34 2.25 0.46
C PHE A 23 -3.51 0.78 0.06
N ALA A 24 -4.15 0.00 0.92
CA ALA A 24 -4.47 -1.40 0.68
C ALA A 24 -5.94 -1.67 1.03
N ASP A 25 -6.50 -2.75 0.51
CA ASP A 25 -7.83 -3.24 0.86
C ASP A 25 -8.90 -2.14 0.77
N VAL A 26 -8.85 -1.36 -0.32
CA VAL A 26 -9.75 -0.22 -0.55
C VAL A 26 -11.12 -0.71 -0.99
N HIS A 27 -11.16 -1.77 -1.82
CA HIS A 27 -12.37 -2.37 -2.35
C HIS A 27 -13.34 -1.36 -2.97
N LEU A 28 -12.82 -0.47 -3.83
CA LEU A 28 -13.68 0.40 -4.64
C LEU A 28 -14.71 -0.45 -5.39
N ILE A 29 -15.86 0.12 -5.70
CA ILE A 29 -17.07 -0.51 -6.21
C ILE A 29 -17.83 -1.41 -5.22
N SER A 30 -17.29 -1.68 -4.02
CA SER A 30 -18.09 -2.26 -2.94
C SER A 30 -18.97 -1.20 -2.27
N ALA A 31 -20.23 -1.50 -1.99
CA ALA A 31 -21.10 -0.62 -1.19
C ALA A 31 -20.58 -0.44 0.26
N ALA A 32 -19.77 -1.38 0.74
CA ALA A 32 -19.14 -1.30 2.05
C ALA A 32 -17.89 -0.41 2.06
N CYS A 33 -17.41 0.08 0.92
CA CYS A 33 -16.23 0.95 0.86
C CYS A 33 -16.49 2.27 1.60
N ALA A 34 -15.57 2.67 2.46
CA ALA A 34 -15.58 3.94 3.19
C ALA A 34 -15.01 5.07 2.31
N GLU A 35 -15.62 5.33 1.15
CA GLU A 35 -15.10 6.26 0.13
C GLU A 35 -14.81 7.66 0.68
N LYS A 36 -15.66 8.20 1.57
CA LYS A 36 -15.43 9.52 2.18
C LYS A 36 -14.14 9.57 3.00
N LEU A 37 -13.79 8.46 3.65
CA LEU A 37 -12.54 8.34 4.38
C LEU A 37 -11.35 8.26 3.42
N LEU A 38 -11.49 7.48 2.35
CA LEU A 38 -10.49 7.39 1.28
C LEU A 38 -10.23 8.75 0.66
N ASP A 39 -11.28 9.51 0.31
CA ASP A 39 -11.15 10.85 -0.28
C ASP A 39 -10.40 11.80 0.65
N ARG A 40 -10.69 11.74 1.95
CA ARG A 40 -9.97 12.54 2.95
C ARG A 40 -8.48 12.17 3.02
N ASP A 41 -8.15 10.88 2.99
CA ASP A 41 -6.77 10.42 3.10
C ASP A 41 -5.99 10.70 1.79
N ILE A 42 -6.63 10.57 0.63
CA ILE A 42 -6.06 11.02 -0.66
C ILE A 42 -5.78 12.53 -0.63
N GLN A 43 -6.71 13.34 -0.11
CA GLN A 43 -6.52 14.79 0.01
C GLN A 43 -5.35 15.12 0.93
N ARG A 44 -5.18 14.40 2.06
CA ARG A 44 -4.01 14.56 2.95
C ARG A 44 -2.69 14.29 2.23
N VAL A 45 -2.62 13.23 1.42
CA VAL A 45 -1.43 12.93 0.62
C VAL A 45 -1.19 14.02 -0.43
N LYS A 46 -2.26 14.51 -1.06
CA LYS A 46 -2.18 15.56 -2.08
C LYS A 46 -1.61 16.87 -1.51
N ASP A 47 -2.11 17.29 -0.35
CA ASP A 47 -1.78 18.58 0.26
C ASP A 47 -0.42 18.58 0.97
N ASP A 48 0.04 17.45 1.47
CA ASP A 48 1.32 17.34 2.17
C ASP A 48 2.47 17.10 1.16
N PRO A 49 3.39 18.07 0.95
CA PRO A 49 4.50 17.89 0.02
C PRO A 49 5.49 16.79 0.41
N LEU A 50 5.50 16.36 1.68
CA LEU A 50 6.37 15.31 2.21
C LEU A 50 5.68 13.94 2.25
N ALA A 51 4.43 13.82 1.76
CA ALA A 51 3.72 12.57 1.69
C ALA A 51 3.89 11.90 0.33
N PHE A 52 4.22 10.61 0.36
CA PHE A 52 4.26 9.69 -0.78
C PHE A 52 3.43 8.44 -0.46
N TRP A 53 3.12 7.63 -1.47
CA TRP A 53 2.28 6.47 -1.23
C TRP A 53 2.65 5.24 -2.05
N LEU A 54 2.25 4.09 -1.54
CA LEU A 54 2.28 2.77 -2.16
C LEU A 54 0.87 2.23 -2.27
N GLY A 55 0.57 1.45 -3.30
CA GLY A 55 -0.64 0.66 -3.40
C GLY A 55 -0.38 -0.77 -2.91
N GLY A 56 -1.08 -1.20 -1.88
CA GLY A 56 -0.89 -2.52 -1.25
C GLY A 56 -1.79 -3.63 -1.80
N GLY A 57 -2.47 -3.41 -2.94
CA GLY A 57 -3.40 -4.37 -3.56
C GLY A 57 -4.83 -4.25 -3.05
N ASP A 58 -5.74 -4.95 -3.71
CA ASP A 58 -7.18 -4.90 -3.48
C ASP A 58 -7.72 -3.45 -3.47
N LEU A 59 -7.24 -2.65 -4.45
CA LEU A 59 -7.68 -1.26 -4.59
C LEU A 59 -9.13 -1.16 -5.07
N ALA A 60 -9.63 -2.18 -5.78
CA ALA A 60 -11.03 -2.35 -6.08
C ALA A 60 -11.50 -3.77 -5.76
N ASP A 61 -12.82 -3.97 -5.71
CA ASP A 61 -13.37 -5.24 -5.28
C ASP A 61 -13.24 -6.34 -6.33
N TYR A 62 -13.30 -6.02 -7.62
CA TYR A 62 -13.12 -6.94 -8.74
C TYR A 62 -13.96 -8.24 -8.67
N ILE A 63 -15.03 -8.27 -7.88
CA ILE A 63 -15.91 -9.44 -7.79
C ILE A 63 -16.96 -9.35 -8.89
N GLY A 64 -16.77 -10.13 -9.94
CA GLY A 64 -17.70 -10.22 -11.06
C GLY A 64 -18.64 -11.43 -10.94
N TYR A 65 -19.63 -11.52 -11.83
CA TYR A 65 -20.62 -12.60 -11.85
C TYR A 65 -20.04 -14.01 -12.04
N ALA A 66 -18.82 -14.11 -12.60
CA ALA A 66 -18.10 -15.39 -12.70
C ALA A 66 -17.62 -15.92 -11.33
N ASP A 67 -17.59 -15.08 -10.32
CA ASP A 67 -17.31 -15.48 -8.94
C ASP A 67 -18.60 -15.81 -8.19
N THR A 68 -19.21 -16.94 -8.53
CA THR A 68 -20.51 -17.37 -8.00
C THR A 68 -20.55 -17.54 -6.48
N LYS A 69 -19.40 -17.57 -5.81
CA LYS A 69 -19.31 -17.70 -4.34
C LYS A 69 -19.34 -16.37 -3.61
N ARG A 70 -18.82 -15.30 -4.25
CA ARG A 70 -18.67 -13.99 -3.61
C ARG A 70 -19.56 -12.92 -4.25
N PHE A 71 -19.94 -13.09 -5.51
CA PHE A 71 -20.75 -12.11 -6.22
C PHE A 71 -22.14 -11.97 -5.58
N ASP A 72 -22.45 -10.76 -5.18
CA ASP A 72 -23.74 -10.37 -4.63
C ASP A 72 -24.06 -8.96 -5.15
N PRO A 73 -25.05 -8.81 -6.04
CA PRO A 73 -25.38 -7.51 -6.63
C PRO A 73 -25.80 -6.46 -5.59
N GLN A 74 -26.29 -6.88 -4.41
CA GLN A 74 -26.67 -5.96 -3.34
C GLN A 74 -25.44 -5.32 -2.66
N THR A 75 -24.26 -5.93 -2.81
CA THR A 75 -23.00 -5.38 -2.25
C THR A 75 -22.26 -4.46 -3.20
N LEU A 76 -22.75 -4.27 -4.43
CA LEU A 76 -22.15 -3.34 -5.38
C LEU A 76 -22.47 -1.88 -5.00
N SER A 77 -21.51 -1.01 -5.24
CA SER A 77 -21.70 0.43 -5.09
C SER A 77 -22.85 0.93 -5.94
N PRO A 78 -23.70 1.85 -5.44
CA PRO A 78 -24.74 2.49 -6.24
C PRO A 78 -24.25 3.21 -7.49
N LYS A 79 -22.94 3.44 -7.61
CA LYS A 79 -22.28 4.03 -8.78
C LYS A 79 -22.15 3.05 -9.96
N VAL A 80 -22.32 1.75 -9.69
CA VAL A 80 -22.28 0.70 -10.72
C VAL A 80 -23.68 0.51 -11.28
N SER A 81 -23.83 0.69 -12.58
CA SER A 81 -25.11 0.49 -13.26
C SER A 81 -25.30 -0.97 -13.72
N VAL A 82 -26.54 -1.35 -14.03
CA VAL A 82 -26.84 -2.68 -14.58
C VAL A 82 -26.05 -2.95 -15.87
N SER A 83 -25.87 -1.92 -16.71
CA SER A 83 -25.08 -2.02 -17.96
C SER A 83 -23.60 -2.29 -17.72
N ASP A 84 -23.09 -2.04 -16.51
CA ASP A 84 -21.68 -2.26 -16.16
C ASP A 84 -21.38 -3.68 -15.68
N LEU A 85 -22.40 -4.49 -15.37
CA LEU A 85 -22.24 -5.83 -14.81
C LEU A 85 -21.39 -6.75 -15.69
N GLY A 86 -21.48 -6.61 -17.02
CA GLY A 86 -20.69 -7.40 -17.97
C GLY A 86 -19.21 -7.02 -18.05
N ARG A 87 -18.81 -5.87 -17.46
CA ARG A 87 -17.44 -5.32 -17.53
C ARG A 87 -16.95 -4.76 -16.21
N LEU A 88 -17.36 -5.38 -15.11
CA LEU A 88 -16.99 -4.92 -13.75
C LEU A 88 -15.48 -4.74 -13.53
N GLY A 89 -14.64 -5.56 -14.15
CA GLY A 89 -13.20 -5.40 -14.06
C GLY A 89 -12.70 -4.10 -14.68
N GLU A 90 -13.19 -3.72 -15.86
CA GLU A 90 -12.84 -2.45 -16.51
C GLU A 90 -13.32 -1.25 -15.68
N ILE A 91 -14.56 -1.32 -15.19
CA ILE A 91 -15.14 -0.27 -14.34
C ILE A 91 -14.32 -0.13 -13.05
N SER A 92 -13.96 -1.25 -12.41
CA SER A 92 -13.08 -1.27 -11.24
C SER A 92 -11.76 -0.56 -11.51
N ALA A 93 -11.08 -0.93 -12.59
CA ALA A 93 -9.80 -0.35 -12.95
C ALA A 93 -9.91 1.16 -13.27
N ARG A 94 -10.94 1.58 -14.01
CA ARG A 94 -11.19 2.99 -14.35
C ARG A 94 -11.49 3.82 -13.10
N MET A 95 -12.39 3.35 -12.24
CA MET A 95 -12.73 4.05 -11.01
C MET A 95 -11.51 4.18 -10.09
N THR A 96 -10.66 3.15 -10.03
CA THR A 96 -9.41 3.18 -9.26
C THR A 96 -8.45 4.22 -9.86
N ARG A 97 -8.25 4.21 -11.17
CA ARG A 97 -7.44 5.22 -11.87
C ARG A 97 -7.90 6.63 -11.52
N ASP A 98 -9.19 6.92 -11.69
CA ASP A 98 -9.74 8.25 -11.49
C ASP A 98 -9.62 8.70 -10.02
N LYS A 99 -9.78 7.75 -9.08
CA LYS A 99 -9.65 8.01 -7.64
C LYS A 99 -8.22 8.38 -7.25
N PHE A 100 -7.20 7.69 -7.78
CA PHE A 100 -5.80 7.90 -7.42
C PHE A 100 -5.04 8.85 -8.37
N ALA A 101 -5.61 9.23 -9.51
CA ALA A 101 -5.01 10.19 -10.44
C ALA A 101 -4.54 11.50 -9.80
N PRO A 102 -5.27 12.11 -8.82
CA PRO A 102 -4.83 13.36 -8.18
C PRO A 102 -3.51 13.28 -7.40
N ILE A 103 -3.05 12.07 -7.07
CA ILE A 103 -1.83 11.81 -6.29
C ILE A 103 -0.83 10.88 -7.02
N LYS A 104 -1.00 10.63 -8.31
CA LYS A 104 -0.17 9.71 -9.08
C LYS A 104 1.32 10.07 -9.05
N ASP A 105 1.66 11.35 -9.10
CA ASP A 105 3.06 11.82 -9.09
C ASP A 105 3.79 11.59 -7.75
N LYS A 106 3.06 11.16 -6.73
CA LYS A 106 3.57 10.80 -5.41
C LYS A 106 3.58 9.28 -5.18
N CYS A 107 3.24 8.49 -6.21
CA CYS A 107 3.16 7.04 -6.13
C CYS A 107 4.54 6.40 -6.30
N LEU A 108 4.92 5.55 -5.36
CA LEU A 108 6.17 4.78 -5.39
C LEU A 108 6.01 3.45 -6.12
N GLY A 109 4.76 3.01 -6.32
CA GLY A 109 4.37 1.81 -7.05
C GLY A 109 3.13 1.14 -6.47
N ILE A 110 2.52 0.24 -7.23
CA ILE A 110 1.27 -0.45 -6.85
C ILE A 110 1.44 -1.97 -6.95
N CYS A 111 1.14 -2.68 -5.86
CA CYS A 111 1.01 -4.13 -5.83
C CYS A 111 -0.38 -4.57 -6.33
N MET A 112 -0.43 -5.77 -6.88
CA MET A 112 -1.66 -6.50 -7.16
C MET A 112 -2.12 -7.19 -5.88
N GLY A 113 -3.42 -7.18 -5.59
CA GLY A 113 -4.01 -7.96 -4.54
C GLY A 113 -4.65 -9.27 -5.05
N ASN A 114 -5.29 -9.98 -4.14
CA ASN A 114 -5.94 -11.23 -4.50
C ASN A 114 -7.24 -11.02 -5.29
N HIS A 115 -7.92 -9.88 -5.14
CA HIS A 115 -9.12 -9.56 -5.91
C HIS A 115 -8.79 -9.30 -7.38
N GLU A 116 -7.76 -8.52 -7.67
CA GLU A 116 -7.25 -8.32 -9.03
C GLU A 116 -6.77 -9.64 -9.65
N TYR A 117 -6.02 -10.45 -8.89
CA TYR A 117 -5.50 -11.74 -9.36
C TYR A 117 -6.62 -12.76 -9.63
N GLU A 118 -7.59 -12.91 -8.72
CA GLU A 118 -8.71 -13.83 -8.88
C GLU A 118 -9.64 -13.41 -10.04
N TYR A 119 -9.85 -12.11 -10.25
CA TYR A 119 -10.59 -11.61 -11.39
C TYR A 119 -9.90 -12.01 -12.70
N TYR A 120 -8.59 -11.77 -12.79
CA TYR A 120 -7.77 -12.22 -13.91
C TYR A 120 -7.94 -13.72 -14.18
N ARG A 121 -7.74 -14.54 -13.16
CA ARG A 121 -7.79 -15.99 -13.27
C ARG A 121 -9.16 -16.50 -13.75
N ARG A 122 -10.26 -15.89 -13.28
CA ARG A 122 -11.63 -16.33 -13.59
C ARG A 122 -12.15 -15.84 -14.95
N ASN A 123 -11.75 -14.65 -15.33
CA ASN A 123 -12.28 -14.01 -16.54
C ASN A 123 -11.30 -14.06 -17.71
N GLN A 124 -10.11 -14.61 -17.53
CA GLN A 124 -9.02 -14.64 -18.51
C GLN A 124 -8.68 -13.25 -19.08
N GLN A 125 -9.01 -12.20 -18.34
CA GLN A 125 -8.72 -10.81 -18.69
C GLN A 125 -7.39 -10.39 -18.08
N ASN A 126 -6.33 -10.66 -18.84
CA ASN A 126 -4.98 -10.22 -18.50
C ASN A 126 -4.86 -8.70 -18.58
N GLY A 127 -4.13 -8.13 -17.65
CA GLY A 127 -3.57 -6.80 -17.85
C GLY A 127 -4.34 -5.65 -17.21
N LEU A 128 -5.50 -5.83 -16.55
CA LEU A 128 -6.19 -4.70 -15.92
C LEU A 128 -5.33 -3.99 -14.87
N HIS A 129 -4.57 -4.75 -14.06
CA HIS A 129 -3.63 -4.16 -13.11
C HIS A 129 -2.46 -3.46 -13.82
N GLY A 130 -1.89 -4.09 -14.86
CA GLY A 130 -0.86 -3.48 -15.70
C GLY A 130 -1.37 -2.23 -16.41
N TRP A 131 -2.60 -2.29 -16.97
CA TRP A 131 -3.27 -1.14 -17.58
C TRP A 131 -3.43 0.00 -16.55
N LEU A 132 -3.90 -0.28 -15.33
CA LEU A 132 -4.04 0.72 -14.27
C LEU A 132 -2.71 1.41 -13.97
N CYS A 133 -1.63 0.63 -13.81
CA CYS A 133 -0.30 1.18 -13.56
C CYS A 133 0.20 2.05 -14.73
N THR A 134 -0.04 1.62 -15.97
CA THR A 134 0.33 2.37 -17.18
C THR A 134 -0.44 3.69 -17.30
N GLU A 135 -1.76 3.67 -17.08
CA GLU A 135 -2.60 4.87 -17.14
C GLU A 135 -2.26 5.90 -16.05
N LEU A 136 -1.87 5.43 -14.87
CA LEU A 136 -1.38 6.31 -13.82
C LEU A 136 0.07 6.74 -14.03
N GLY A 137 0.82 6.07 -14.91
CA GLY A 137 2.26 6.29 -15.08
C GLY A 137 3.08 5.90 -13.87
N VAL A 138 2.68 4.83 -13.18
CA VAL A 138 3.29 4.37 -11.91
C VAL A 138 3.87 2.95 -12.05
N PRO A 139 4.90 2.59 -11.27
CA PRO A 139 5.49 1.26 -11.33
C PRO A 139 4.52 0.16 -10.87
N ASN A 140 4.48 -0.93 -11.64
CA ASN A 140 3.81 -2.17 -11.25
C ASN A 140 4.77 -2.99 -10.37
N LEU A 141 4.39 -3.30 -9.15
CA LEU A 141 5.18 -4.04 -8.16
C LEU A 141 4.85 -5.53 -8.10
N GLY A 142 3.99 -6.03 -9.01
CA GLY A 142 3.51 -7.41 -8.94
C GLY A 142 2.69 -7.67 -7.67
N TYR A 143 2.74 -8.90 -7.16
CA TYR A 143 2.03 -9.28 -5.92
C TYR A 143 2.83 -8.95 -4.65
N SER A 144 4.15 -8.88 -4.77
CA SER A 144 5.09 -8.47 -3.72
C SER A 144 6.38 -7.95 -4.32
N ALA A 145 7.03 -7.02 -3.63
CA ALA A 145 8.27 -6.43 -4.08
C ALA A 145 9.21 -6.03 -2.94
N LEU A 146 10.49 -6.03 -3.26
CA LEU A 146 11.53 -5.30 -2.54
C LEU A 146 11.90 -4.07 -3.37
N LEU A 147 11.88 -2.88 -2.75
CA LEU A 147 12.32 -1.63 -3.37
C LEU A 147 13.12 -0.80 -2.38
N ASP A 148 14.09 -0.04 -2.90
CA ASP A 148 14.87 0.89 -2.09
C ASP A 148 14.34 2.31 -2.27
N LEU A 149 13.95 2.96 -1.17
CA LEU A 149 13.67 4.39 -1.12
C LEU A 149 14.97 5.13 -0.79
N VAL A 150 15.49 5.86 -1.76
CA VAL A 150 16.74 6.61 -1.63
C VAL A 150 16.41 8.09 -1.47
N PHE A 151 16.49 8.59 -0.27
CA PHE A 151 16.28 10.01 0.02
C PHE A 151 17.56 10.79 -0.31
N CYS A 152 17.47 11.67 -1.31
CA CYS A 152 18.61 12.44 -1.82
C CYS A 152 18.42 13.92 -1.49
N ARG A 153 19.19 14.41 -0.50
CA ARG A 153 19.15 15.81 -0.10
C ARG A 153 20.15 16.62 -0.93
N THR A 154 19.61 17.47 -1.81
CA THR A 154 20.43 18.30 -2.70
C THR A 154 20.67 19.73 -2.16
N GLY A 155 19.91 20.16 -1.15
CA GLY A 155 19.98 21.52 -0.61
C GLY A 155 19.34 22.61 -1.51
N ARG A 156 18.91 22.26 -2.74
CA ARG A 156 18.35 23.20 -3.74
C ARG A 156 16.86 22.98 -4.01
N THR A 157 16.36 21.77 -3.72
CA THR A 157 14.99 21.37 -4.01
C THR A 157 14.03 22.00 -3.01
N ARG A 158 13.06 22.82 -3.48
CA ARG A 158 12.04 23.42 -2.61
C ARG A 158 10.88 22.48 -2.31
N LYS A 159 10.49 21.65 -3.29
CA LYS A 159 9.38 20.69 -3.18
C LYS A 159 9.90 19.31 -3.52
N PRO A 160 9.81 18.32 -2.62
CA PRO A 160 10.24 16.96 -2.89
C PRO A 160 9.49 16.32 -4.05
N PHE A 161 10.18 15.46 -4.79
CA PHE A 161 9.61 14.69 -5.91
C PHE A 161 10.31 13.34 -6.06
N ILE A 162 9.65 12.42 -6.77
CA ILE A 162 10.19 11.09 -7.08
C ILE A 162 10.92 11.15 -8.43
N SER A 163 12.08 10.48 -8.50
CA SER A 163 12.79 10.16 -9.74
C SER A 163 13.10 8.67 -9.77
N LEU A 164 13.12 8.08 -10.96
CA LEU A 164 13.60 6.71 -11.18
C LEU A 164 15.11 6.67 -11.34
N ASP A 165 15.71 7.79 -11.72
CA ASP A 165 17.14 7.95 -11.91
C ASP A 165 17.77 8.73 -10.76
N SER A 166 19.03 8.41 -10.47
CA SER A 166 19.80 9.15 -9.48
C SER A 166 20.01 10.61 -9.92
N PRO A 167 20.09 11.57 -8.98
CA PRO A 167 20.42 12.94 -9.34
C PRO A 167 21.78 13.02 -9.99
N GLU A 168 21.84 13.52 -11.24
CA GLU A 168 23.08 13.73 -11.98
C GLU A 168 23.64 15.14 -11.74
N GLY A 169 24.97 15.27 -11.84
CA GLY A 169 25.66 16.56 -11.83
C GLY A 169 25.54 17.38 -10.54
N THR A 170 25.03 16.79 -9.45
CA THR A 170 24.81 17.47 -8.18
C THR A 170 25.34 16.64 -7.03
N SER A 171 26.12 17.23 -6.13
CA SER A 171 26.46 16.59 -4.86
C SER A 171 25.22 16.49 -3.98
N TYR A 172 24.95 15.32 -3.43
CA TYR A 172 23.83 15.07 -2.52
C TYR A 172 24.24 14.14 -1.37
N HIS A 173 23.56 14.31 -0.26
CA HIS A 173 23.62 13.34 0.84
C HIS A 173 22.45 12.36 0.67
N SER A 174 22.73 11.06 0.80
CA SER A 174 21.69 10.05 0.62
C SER A 174 21.53 9.15 1.84
N SER A 175 20.28 8.75 2.08
CA SER A 175 19.91 7.71 3.04
C SER A 175 18.95 6.74 2.37
N THR A 176 19.22 5.45 2.47
CA THR A 176 18.43 4.41 1.82
C THR A 176 17.66 3.59 2.85
N PHE A 177 16.37 3.38 2.57
CA PHE A 177 15.51 2.47 3.32
C PHE A 177 14.97 1.42 2.38
N ARG A 178 15.19 0.15 2.71
CA ARG A 178 14.60 -0.96 1.98
C ARG A 178 13.18 -1.20 2.46
N VAL A 179 12.25 -1.24 1.54
CA VAL A 179 10.84 -1.55 1.77
C VAL A 179 10.53 -2.91 1.20
N TYR A 180 9.94 -3.77 2.01
CA TYR A 180 9.23 -4.98 1.56
C TYR A 180 7.74 -4.69 1.58
N ILE A 181 7.09 -4.89 0.45
CA ILE A 181 5.63 -4.78 0.33
C ILE A 181 5.06 -6.08 -0.22
N HIS A 182 3.99 -6.55 0.41
CA HIS A 182 3.26 -7.75 0.00
C HIS A 182 1.77 -7.53 0.25
N HIS A 183 0.90 -7.92 -0.69
CA HIS A 183 -0.54 -7.77 -0.44
C HIS A 183 -0.98 -8.53 0.82
N GLY A 184 -0.37 -9.64 1.12
CA GLY A 184 -0.77 -10.51 2.22
C GLY A 184 -1.42 -11.79 1.73
N ALA A 185 -1.73 -12.67 2.66
CA ALA A 185 -2.43 -13.93 2.42
C ALA A 185 -2.91 -14.54 3.75
N GLY A 186 -3.88 -15.45 3.64
CA GLY A 186 -4.37 -16.25 4.76
C GLY A 186 -5.58 -15.66 5.45
N ALA A 187 -6.14 -16.41 6.41
CA ALA A 187 -7.41 -16.10 7.06
C ALA A 187 -7.23 -15.82 8.58
N ALA A 188 -6.19 -15.09 8.95
CA ALA A 188 -5.97 -14.75 10.36
C ALA A 188 -7.09 -13.83 10.86
N THR A 189 -7.92 -14.33 11.77
CA THR A 189 -9.08 -13.59 12.32
C THR A 189 -8.79 -12.95 13.68
N THR A 190 -7.73 -13.40 14.38
CA THR A 190 -7.33 -12.85 15.68
C THR A 190 -6.22 -11.81 15.52
N HIS A 191 -6.15 -10.86 16.45
CA HIS A 191 -5.07 -9.87 16.46
C HIS A 191 -3.68 -10.52 16.55
N GLY A 192 -3.51 -11.55 17.40
CA GLY A 192 -2.25 -12.30 17.50
C GLY A 192 -1.88 -13.01 16.19
N GLY A 193 -2.85 -13.68 15.55
CA GLY A 193 -2.61 -14.34 14.26
C GLY A 193 -2.16 -13.38 13.16
N LYS A 194 -2.77 -12.18 13.09
CA LYS A 194 -2.37 -11.12 12.15
C LYS A 194 -0.94 -10.63 12.41
N MET A 195 -0.60 -10.40 13.69
CA MET A 195 0.75 -9.98 14.09
C MET A 195 1.80 -11.06 13.84
N ASN A 196 1.46 -12.34 14.08
CA ASN A 196 2.36 -13.46 13.77
C ASN A 196 2.67 -13.52 12.26
N ARG A 197 1.67 -13.26 11.39
CA ARG A 197 1.90 -13.21 9.94
C ARG A 197 2.86 -12.08 9.56
N LEU A 198 2.69 -10.88 10.12
CA LEU A 198 3.62 -9.77 9.91
C LEU A 198 5.04 -10.13 10.38
N SER A 199 5.16 -10.72 11.57
CA SER A 199 6.44 -11.15 12.15
C SER A 199 7.17 -12.17 11.27
N GLN A 200 6.46 -13.11 10.63
CA GLN A 200 7.05 -14.08 9.68
C GLN A 200 7.71 -13.34 8.51
N PHE A 201 7.02 -12.39 7.87
CA PHE A 201 7.64 -11.61 6.78
C PHE A 201 8.87 -10.83 7.25
N MET A 202 8.84 -10.29 8.46
CA MET A 202 9.98 -9.55 9.03
C MET A 202 11.17 -10.45 9.38
N THR A 203 10.94 -11.75 9.53
CA THR A 203 11.98 -12.76 9.75
C THR A 203 12.59 -13.26 8.45
N ASP A 204 11.73 -13.48 7.43
CA ASP A 204 12.13 -14.18 6.20
C ASP A 204 12.72 -13.22 5.15
N PHE A 205 12.40 -11.93 5.21
CA PHE A 205 12.85 -10.93 4.24
C PHE A 205 13.68 -9.84 4.91
N GLU A 206 14.73 -9.38 4.23
CA GLU A 206 15.58 -8.30 4.73
C GLU A 206 15.08 -6.93 4.25
N ALA A 207 14.47 -6.15 5.16
CA ALA A 207 14.04 -4.79 4.90
C ALA A 207 14.06 -3.93 6.18
N ASP A 208 13.95 -2.61 6.00
CA ASP A 208 13.79 -1.64 7.10
C ASP A 208 12.30 -1.39 7.41
N ILE A 209 11.47 -1.43 6.37
CA ILE A 209 10.02 -1.18 6.46
C ILE A 209 9.28 -2.31 5.75
N TYR A 210 8.23 -2.83 6.38
CA TYR A 210 7.39 -3.89 5.83
C TYR A 210 5.95 -3.44 5.80
N PHE A 211 5.30 -3.55 4.64
CA PHE A 211 3.88 -3.32 4.48
C PHE A 211 3.16 -4.60 4.06
N ILE A 212 2.11 -4.96 4.79
CA ILE A 212 1.19 -6.03 4.40
C ILE A 212 -0.27 -5.55 4.45
N GLY A 213 -1.09 -6.01 3.51
CA GLY A 213 -2.54 -5.81 3.46
C GLY A 213 -3.31 -7.08 3.79
N HIS A 214 -4.46 -7.28 3.13
CA HIS A 214 -5.32 -8.47 3.12
C HIS A 214 -6.04 -8.81 4.43
N VAL A 215 -5.40 -8.61 5.57
CA VAL A 215 -5.97 -9.01 6.87
C VAL A 215 -6.86 -7.94 7.51
N HIS A 216 -7.11 -6.83 6.81
CA HIS A 216 -8.02 -5.74 7.17
C HIS A 216 -7.85 -5.31 8.64
N ASP A 217 -6.66 -4.85 8.99
CA ASP A 217 -6.36 -4.30 10.33
C ASP A 217 -5.31 -3.20 10.21
N ARG A 218 -5.19 -2.35 11.23
CA ARG A 218 -4.13 -1.32 11.31
C ARG A 218 -3.29 -1.60 12.53
N LYS A 219 -2.04 -2.01 12.33
CA LYS A 219 -1.12 -2.36 13.40
C LYS A 219 0.31 -2.10 12.99
N ALA A 220 1.17 -1.85 13.99
CA ALA A 220 2.60 -1.72 13.79
C ALA A 220 3.36 -2.66 14.71
N LEU A 221 4.49 -3.16 14.23
CA LEU A 221 5.41 -4.03 14.95
C LEU A 221 6.83 -3.50 14.76
N PRO A 222 7.37 -2.70 15.67
CA PRO A 222 8.79 -2.39 15.68
C PRO A 222 9.60 -3.59 16.18
N ILE A 223 10.70 -3.89 15.51
CA ILE A 223 11.68 -4.90 15.92
C ILE A 223 13.06 -4.28 15.90
N GLU A 224 13.83 -4.50 16.94
CA GLU A 224 15.25 -4.14 17.00
C GLU A 224 16.10 -5.40 16.89
N ARG A 225 17.08 -5.39 15.98
CA ARG A 225 18.06 -6.45 15.85
C ARG A 225 19.40 -5.96 16.33
N ILE A 226 20.01 -6.71 17.22
CA ILE A 226 21.36 -6.44 17.71
C ILE A 226 22.36 -7.19 16.82
N GLY A 227 23.37 -6.49 16.38
CA GLY A 227 24.46 -7.00 15.56
C GLY A 227 25.79 -6.38 15.98
N ALA A 228 26.79 -6.49 15.13
CA ALA A 228 28.05 -5.82 15.29
C ALA A 228 28.44 -5.11 13.98
N ASP A 229 29.33 -4.13 14.08
CA ASP A 229 29.98 -3.51 12.92
C ASP A 229 30.85 -4.55 12.16
N ALA A 230 31.26 -4.23 10.93
CA ALA A 230 32.03 -5.15 10.08
C ALA A 230 33.29 -5.71 10.77
N PRO A 231 34.12 -4.91 11.53
CA PRO A 231 35.28 -5.44 12.27
C PRO A 231 34.86 -6.14 13.58
N CYS A 232 33.58 -6.26 13.89
CA CYS A 232 33.03 -6.87 15.12
C CYS A 232 33.57 -6.26 16.41
N ARG A 233 33.75 -4.94 16.45
CA ARG A 233 34.29 -4.20 17.60
C ARG A 233 33.23 -3.41 18.36
N THR A 234 32.12 -3.07 17.68
CA THR A 234 31.08 -2.23 18.26
C THR A 234 29.73 -2.92 18.06
N ILE A 235 28.95 -3.03 19.14
CA ILE A 235 27.56 -3.49 19.05
C ILE A 235 26.73 -2.44 18.34
N THR A 236 25.96 -2.88 17.35
CA THR A 236 25.04 -2.05 16.57
C THR A 236 23.61 -2.51 16.76
N ALA A 237 22.67 -1.58 16.73
CA ALA A 237 21.25 -1.86 16.75
C ALA A 237 20.62 -1.38 15.43
N ARG A 238 19.85 -2.24 14.77
CA ARG A 238 19.09 -1.92 13.56
C ARG A 238 17.62 -2.08 13.83
N LYS A 239 16.86 -1.00 13.69
CA LYS A 239 15.40 -1.00 13.81
C LYS A 239 14.77 -1.37 12.48
N SER A 240 13.73 -2.19 12.53
CA SER A 240 12.84 -2.48 11.41
C SER A 240 11.40 -2.29 11.86
N LEU A 241 10.54 -1.86 10.96
CA LEU A 241 9.15 -1.54 11.25
C LEU A 241 8.21 -2.30 10.32
N GLY A 242 7.42 -3.21 10.86
CA GLY A 242 6.34 -3.86 10.15
C GLY A 242 5.02 -3.14 10.35
N VAL A 243 4.21 -3.04 9.29
CA VAL A 243 2.91 -2.36 9.30
C VAL A 243 1.87 -3.20 8.57
N ILE A 244 0.76 -3.46 9.24
CA ILE A 244 -0.48 -3.90 8.61
C ILE A 244 -1.21 -2.64 8.15
N SER A 245 -1.52 -2.56 6.85
CA SER A 245 -1.78 -1.32 6.12
C SER A 245 -3.14 -0.69 6.39
N GLY A 246 -4.06 -1.42 7.01
CA GLY A 246 -5.44 -0.99 7.18
C GLY A 246 -6.34 -1.46 6.04
N ALA A 247 -7.57 -1.00 6.04
CA ALA A 247 -8.57 -1.26 4.99
C ALA A 247 -9.58 -0.13 4.91
N TYR A 248 -10.29 -0.03 3.78
CA TYR A 248 -11.40 0.92 3.62
C TYR A 248 -12.76 0.22 3.50
N VAL A 249 -12.81 -1.10 3.56
CA VAL A 249 -14.06 -1.86 3.55
C VAL A 249 -14.59 -2.04 4.96
N LYS A 250 -15.83 -1.64 5.19
CA LYS A 250 -16.52 -1.79 6.48
C LYS A 250 -16.88 -3.26 6.71
N THR A 251 -16.46 -3.83 7.83
CA THR A 251 -16.89 -5.17 8.25
C THR A 251 -18.38 -5.21 8.57
N TYR A 252 -18.89 -4.14 9.20
CA TYR A 252 -20.31 -3.96 9.54
C TYR A 252 -20.75 -2.60 9.00
N ALA A 253 -21.85 -2.57 8.27
CA ALA A 253 -22.41 -1.35 7.70
C ALA A 253 -23.92 -1.31 7.86
N GLN A 254 -24.46 -0.21 8.40
CA GLN A 254 -25.90 -0.07 8.59
C GLN A 254 -26.65 -0.17 7.25
N GLY A 255 -27.66 -1.03 7.21
CA GLY A 255 -28.49 -1.25 6.03
C GLY A 255 -27.85 -2.09 4.93
N LEU A 256 -26.68 -2.67 5.17
CA LEU A 256 -25.99 -3.53 4.21
C LEU A 256 -25.45 -4.78 4.91
N MET A 257 -25.88 -5.96 4.47
CA MET A 257 -25.31 -7.24 4.92
C MET A 257 -23.97 -7.48 4.24
N THR A 258 -22.88 -7.10 4.90
CA THR A 258 -21.52 -7.25 4.34
C THR A 258 -21.04 -8.69 4.40
N TRP A 259 -20.06 -9.02 3.56
CA TRP A 259 -19.41 -10.33 3.61
C TRP A 259 -18.71 -10.56 4.97
N GLY A 260 -18.08 -9.54 5.53
CA GLY A 260 -17.43 -9.62 6.83
C GLY A 260 -18.40 -9.92 7.98
N GLU A 261 -19.58 -9.32 7.97
CA GLU A 261 -20.66 -9.60 8.92
C GLU A 261 -21.14 -11.05 8.80
N ARG A 262 -21.40 -11.53 7.57
CA ARG A 262 -21.82 -12.92 7.33
C ARG A 262 -20.78 -13.96 7.79
N LYS A 263 -19.51 -13.57 7.87
CA LYS A 263 -18.39 -14.42 8.34
C LYS A 263 -18.04 -14.17 9.80
N ALA A 264 -18.80 -13.32 10.50
CA ALA A 264 -18.53 -12.91 11.88
C ALA A 264 -17.09 -12.42 12.10
N PHE A 265 -16.54 -11.68 11.12
CA PHE A 265 -15.22 -11.07 11.26
C PHE A 265 -15.23 -9.94 12.28
N ARG A 266 -14.11 -9.73 12.91
CA ARG A 266 -13.96 -8.62 13.86
C ARG A 266 -14.02 -7.28 13.13
N PRO A 267 -14.64 -6.25 13.72
CA PRO A 267 -14.53 -4.90 13.20
C PRO A 267 -13.07 -4.50 13.06
N SER A 268 -12.72 -3.84 11.96
CA SER A 268 -11.39 -3.31 11.71
C SER A 268 -11.36 -1.79 11.83
N ILE A 269 -10.21 -1.24 12.21
CA ILE A 269 -9.97 0.20 12.15
C ILE A 269 -9.79 0.56 10.68
N LEU A 270 -10.64 1.47 10.18
CA LEU A 270 -10.63 1.89 8.78
C LEU A 270 -9.55 2.96 8.50
N GLY A 271 -9.11 3.01 7.24
CA GLY A 271 -8.14 3.97 6.72
C GLY A 271 -6.77 3.36 6.49
N ALA A 272 -5.91 4.07 5.78
CA ALA A 272 -4.53 3.65 5.54
C ALA A 272 -3.64 3.89 6.76
N ALA A 273 -2.70 2.99 6.99
CA ALA A 273 -1.54 3.25 7.83
C ALA A 273 -0.46 3.97 7.02
N TRP A 274 0.38 4.74 7.69
CA TRP A 274 1.55 5.35 7.08
C TRP A 274 2.76 5.32 8.02
N VAL A 275 3.94 5.37 7.43
CA VAL A 275 5.21 5.38 8.15
C VAL A 275 5.85 6.75 7.99
N ARG A 276 6.29 7.34 9.10
CA ARG A 276 7.14 8.51 9.12
C ARG A 276 8.60 8.06 9.00
N VAL A 277 9.32 8.65 8.06
CA VAL A 277 10.73 8.37 7.80
C VAL A 277 11.53 9.66 7.96
N ASN A 278 12.51 9.66 8.84
CA ASN A 278 13.49 10.73 8.94
C ASN A 278 14.81 10.25 8.32
N PRO A 279 15.22 10.77 7.14
CA PRO A 279 16.43 10.32 6.48
C PRO A 279 17.74 10.70 7.19
N GLU A 280 17.74 11.77 7.99
CA GLU A 280 18.96 12.24 8.69
C GLU A 280 19.27 11.39 9.93
N THR A 281 18.24 11.04 10.72
CA THR A 281 18.40 10.24 11.93
C THR A 281 18.24 8.75 11.67
N ARG A 282 17.74 8.37 10.50
CA ARG A 282 17.31 7.01 10.13
C ARG A 282 16.16 6.46 10.99
N ASP A 283 15.41 7.34 11.64
CA ASP A 283 14.26 6.92 12.42
C ASP A 283 13.04 6.60 11.54
N VAL A 284 12.31 5.54 11.94
CA VAL A 284 11.05 5.14 11.35
C VAL A 284 10.02 4.93 12.45
N THR A 285 8.84 5.52 12.28
CA THR A 285 7.69 5.34 13.18
C THR A 285 6.42 5.13 12.38
N ALA A 286 5.44 4.41 12.92
CA ALA A 286 4.16 4.18 12.26
C ALA A 286 3.04 4.96 12.93
N GLU A 287 2.11 5.41 12.10
CA GLU A 287 0.80 5.93 12.50
C GLU A 287 -0.27 4.91 12.07
N VAL A 288 -0.88 4.25 13.06
CA VAL A 288 -1.85 3.17 12.89
C VAL A 288 -3.10 3.39 13.72
#